data_4fad5c088c522f24727c97f2d25c3b5f
#
_entry.id   4fad5c088c522f24727c97f2d25c3b5f
#
_cell.length_a   1.000
_cell.length_b   1.000
_cell.length_c   1.000
_cell.angle_alpha   90.00
_cell.angle_beta   90.00
_cell.angle_gamma   90.00
#
_symmetry.space_group_name_H-M   'P 1'
#
loop_
_entity.id
_entity.type
_entity.pdbx_description
1 polymer ?
#
loop_
_entity_poly.entity_id
_entity_poly.type
_entity_poly.pdbx_seq_one_letter_code
_entity_poly.pdbx_strand_id
1 'polypeptide(L)'
;MDQTSLETTSLEGEVVENRNTITLEEADAGIRNGLKDAAQSVITVGYYLKAVRDNELFRSAGYETIWDYAWGEYGFSKGTASRYMKRNDRFSIGGNSPIIADEFRAFNRSQLQEMLSLDAEQMSAVTPDMTVREIRELRRPKEIPYFEIPGQLSLSDFPELDEAETGASAVENSAPTETVTST
;
A
#
# COMPACT_ATOMS: atom_id res chain seq x y z
N MET A 1 2.30 41.34 -75.87
CA MET A 1 2.62 39.91 -75.76
C MET A 1 3.27 39.71 -74.41
N ASP A 2 2.43 39.56 -73.36
CA ASP A 2 2.87 39.45 -71.96
C ASP A 2 2.79 37.99 -71.55
N GLN A 3 3.90 37.46 -71.15
CA GLN A 3 4.02 36.17 -70.60
C GLN A 3 3.98 36.34 -69.06
N THR A 4 2.84 36.02 -68.50
CA THR A 4 2.65 35.97 -67.02
C THR A 4 3.23 34.67 -66.52
N SER A 5 4.38 34.74 -65.87
CA SER A 5 4.95 33.63 -65.11
C SER A 5 4.14 33.43 -63.84
N LEU A 6 3.52 32.27 -63.68
CA LEU A 6 2.89 31.83 -62.46
C LEU A 6 3.99 31.25 -61.56
N GLU A 7 4.37 32.00 -60.53
CA GLU A 7 5.16 31.50 -59.43
C GLU A 7 4.29 30.63 -58.52
N THR A 8 4.54 29.34 -58.58
CA THR A 8 3.98 28.38 -57.63
C THR A 8 4.76 28.48 -56.31
N THR A 9 4.22 29.25 -55.36
CA THR A 9 4.76 29.25 -54.01
C THR A 9 4.37 27.93 -53.31
N SER A 10 5.35 27.02 -53.21
CA SER A 10 5.25 25.85 -52.32
C SER A 10 5.19 26.34 -50.89
N LEU A 11 4.05 26.25 -50.29
CA LEU A 11 3.89 26.31 -48.83
C LEU A 11 4.33 24.95 -48.26
N GLU A 12 5.61 24.81 -48.02
CA GLU A 12 6.12 23.77 -47.14
C GLU A 12 5.61 24.09 -45.71
N GLY A 13 4.50 23.45 -45.32
CA GLY A 13 4.01 23.47 -43.98
C GLY A 13 5.03 22.80 -43.06
N GLU A 14 5.78 23.62 -42.34
CA GLU A 14 6.60 23.17 -41.23
C GLU A 14 5.66 22.56 -40.19
N VAL A 15 5.56 21.22 -40.18
CA VAL A 15 4.90 20.48 -39.11
C VAL A 15 5.76 20.67 -37.87
N VAL A 16 5.40 21.67 -37.07
CA VAL A 16 5.96 21.84 -35.74
C VAL A 16 5.51 20.64 -34.94
N GLU A 17 6.29 19.55 -34.98
CA GLU A 17 6.17 18.46 -34.02
C GLU A 17 6.46 19.04 -32.63
N ASN A 18 5.41 19.48 -31.98
CA ASN A 18 5.46 19.83 -30.55
C ASN A 18 5.64 18.53 -29.75
N ARG A 19 6.79 17.89 -29.88
CA ARG A 19 7.25 16.87 -28.98
C ARG A 19 7.60 17.59 -27.70
N ASN A 20 6.78 17.38 -26.70
CA ASN A 20 7.09 17.73 -25.33
C ASN A 20 8.34 16.90 -24.94
N THR A 21 9.53 17.41 -25.28
CA THR A 21 10.82 16.73 -25.11
C THR A 21 11.27 16.86 -23.67
N ILE A 22 10.48 16.23 -22.76
CA ILE A 22 10.92 16.02 -21.37
C ILE A 22 12.10 15.05 -21.43
N THR A 23 13.24 15.42 -20.85
CA THR A 23 14.36 14.52 -20.67
C THR A 23 14.03 13.43 -19.66
N LEU A 24 14.72 12.29 -19.72
CA LEU A 24 14.55 11.23 -18.74
C LEU A 24 14.86 11.72 -17.31
N GLU A 25 15.85 12.59 -17.16
CA GLU A 25 16.24 13.19 -15.89
C GLU A 25 15.12 14.08 -15.32
N GLU A 26 14.52 14.93 -16.15
CA GLU A 26 13.38 15.77 -15.73
C GLU A 26 12.15 14.91 -15.38
N ALA A 27 11.88 13.87 -16.15
CA ALA A 27 10.80 12.94 -15.85
C ALA A 27 11.02 12.20 -14.51
N ASP A 28 12.23 11.69 -14.27
CA ASP A 28 12.58 10.99 -13.03
C ASP A 28 12.53 11.93 -11.82
N ALA A 29 13.03 13.15 -11.96
CA ALA A 29 12.91 14.17 -10.92
C ALA A 29 11.44 14.52 -10.59
N GLY A 30 10.61 14.68 -11.62
CA GLY A 30 9.16 14.91 -11.47
C GLY A 30 8.45 13.76 -10.75
N ILE A 31 8.75 12.52 -11.12
CA ILE A 31 8.19 11.32 -10.49
C ILE A 31 8.61 11.26 -9.02
N ARG A 32 9.89 11.46 -8.70
CA ARG A 32 10.38 11.43 -7.31
C ARG A 32 9.72 12.50 -6.43
N ASN A 33 9.56 13.71 -6.95
CA ASN A 33 8.88 14.79 -6.23
C ASN A 33 7.41 14.46 -5.99
N GLY A 34 6.68 13.99 -6.99
CA GLY A 34 5.29 13.55 -6.85
C GLY A 34 5.10 12.42 -5.81
N LEU A 35 6.06 11.48 -5.73
CA LEU A 35 6.03 10.42 -4.72
C LEU A 35 6.25 10.96 -3.29
N LYS A 36 7.10 11.97 -3.11
CA LYS A 36 7.31 12.65 -1.82
C LYS A 36 6.07 13.43 -1.40
N ASP A 37 5.44 14.15 -2.32
CA ASP A 37 4.20 14.89 -2.07
C ASP A 37 3.08 13.95 -1.66
N ALA A 38 3.00 12.77 -2.27
CA ALA A 38 2.04 11.74 -1.89
C ALA A 38 2.28 11.19 -0.46
N ALA A 39 3.55 11.07 -0.03
CA ALA A 39 3.90 10.69 1.33
C ALA A 39 3.47 11.78 2.33
N GLN A 40 3.79 13.04 2.06
CA GLN A 40 3.37 14.18 2.87
C GLN A 40 1.84 14.25 2.98
N SER A 41 1.10 14.06 1.87
CA SER A 41 -0.36 14.12 1.85
C SER A 41 -1.01 13.10 2.77
N VAL A 42 -0.49 11.86 2.87
CA VAL A 42 -1.07 10.85 3.77
C VAL A 42 -0.85 11.19 5.25
N ILE A 43 0.24 11.87 5.59
CA ILE A 43 0.52 12.35 6.95
C ILE A 43 -0.46 13.47 7.31
N THR A 44 -0.65 14.42 6.42
CA THR A 44 -1.59 15.54 6.58
C THR A 44 -3.03 15.06 6.76
N VAL A 45 -3.51 14.12 5.92
CA VAL A 45 -4.84 13.52 6.07
C VAL A 45 -4.99 12.83 7.43
N GLY A 46 -3.97 12.06 7.86
CA GLY A 46 -3.98 11.39 9.17
C GLY A 46 -4.11 12.38 10.33
N TYR A 47 -3.41 13.50 10.27
CA TYR A 47 -3.49 14.56 11.28
C TYR A 47 -4.91 15.13 11.39
N TYR A 48 -5.53 15.51 10.26
CA TYR A 48 -6.88 16.09 10.29
C TYR A 48 -7.95 15.08 10.71
N LEU A 49 -7.83 13.81 10.32
CA LEU A 49 -8.72 12.75 10.81
C LEU A 49 -8.62 12.58 12.33
N LYS A 50 -7.41 12.68 12.89
CA LYS A 50 -7.21 12.67 14.37
C LYS A 50 -7.85 13.91 15.00
N ALA A 51 -7.63 15.09 14.45
CA ALA A 51 -8.22 16.33 14.95
C ALA A 51 -9.77 16.26 14.95
N VAL A 52 -10.36 15.74 13.89
CA VAL A 52 -11.82 15.53 13.81
C VAL A 52 -12.29 14.51 14.85
N ARG A 53 -11.55 13.44 15.07
CA ARG A 53 -11.86 12.41 16.07
C ARG A 53 -11.75 12.96 17.49
N ASP A 54 -10.63 13.58 17.81
CA ASP A 54 -10.26 13.95 19.18
C ASP A 54 -11.10 15.15 19.69
N ASN A 55 -11.54 16.00 18.78
CA ASN A 55 -12.45 17.12 19.08
C ASN A 55 -13.93 16.79 18.76
N GLU A 56 -14.26 15.55 18.43
CA GLU A 56 -15.63 15.09 18.08
C GLU A 56 -16.32 15.92 17.00
N LEU A 57 -15.55 16.55 16.09
CA LEU A 57 -16.08 17.46 15.06
C LEU A 57 -17.03 16.75 14.09
N PHE A 58 -16.92 15.43 13.94
CA PHE A 58 -17.83 14.62 13.14
C PHE A 58 -19.29 14.74 13.60
N ARG A 59 -19.54 15.05 14.88
CA ARG A 59 -20.91 15.25 15.42
C ARG A 59 -21.58 16.48 14.83
N SER A 60 -20.83 17.55 14.64
CA SER A 60 -21.37 18.79 14.03
C SER A 60 -21.74 18.58 12.56
N ALA A 61 -21.14 17.60 11.90
CA ALA A 61 -21.47 17.19 10.54
C ALA A 61 -22.59 16.13 10.47
N GLY A 62 -23.21 15.77 11.64
CA GLY A 62 -24.33 14.84 11.71
C GLY A 62 -23.96 13.36 11.75
N TYR A 63 -22.71 13.03 11.99
CA TYR A 63 -22.24 11.64 12.09
C TYR A 63 -22.15 11.17 13.56
N GLU A 64 -22.37 9.89 13.79
CA GLU A 64 -22.27 9.29 15.11
C GLU A 64 -20.83 8.94 15.49
N THR A 65 -20.02 8.53 14.50
CA THR A 65 -18.63 8.15 14.69
C THR A 65 -17.70 8.76 13.66
N ILE A 66 -16.41 8.85 14.00
CA ILE A 66 -15.37 9.25 13.04
C ILE A 66 -15.33 8.31 11.82
N TRP A 67 -15.72 7.06 11.97
CA TRP A 67 -15.71 6.08 10.89
C TRP A 67 -16.83 6.35 9.88
N ASP A 68 -18.01 6.73 10.36
CA ASP A 68 -19.15 7.11 9.53
C ASP A 68 -18.85 8.39 8.77
N TYR A 69 -18.26 9.38 9.46
CA TYR A 69 -17.76 10.60 8.85
C TYR A 69 -16.72 10.33 7.74
N ALA A 70 -15.70 9.52 8.05
CA ALA A 70 -14.64 9.20 7.09
C ALA A 70 -15.18 8.44 5.87
N TRP A 71 -16.20 7.61 6.06
CA TRP A 71 -16.87 6.90 4.98
C TRP A 71 -17.79 7.84 4.18
N GLY A 72 -18.64 8.61 4.85
CA GLY A 72 -19.64 9.49 4.21
C GLY A 72 -19.00 10.61 3.41
N GLU A 73 -17.97 11.28 3.96
CA GLU A 73 -17.35 12.43 3.32
C GLU A 73 -16.26 12.07 2.31
N TYR A 74 -15.50 10.97 2.57
CA TYR A 74 -14.30 10.65 1.79
C TYR A 74 -14.29 9.24 1.21
N GLY A 75 -15.27 8.41 1.50
CA GLY A 75 -15.30 7.01 1.08
C GLY A 75 -14.21 6.14 1.74
N PHE A 76 -13.65 6.57 2.88
CA PHE A 76 -12.60 5.83 3.55
C PHE A 76 -13.18 4.74 4.45
N SER A 77 -12.85 3.49 4.20
CA SER A 77 -13.14 2.42 5.14
C SER A 77 -12.46 2.68 6.49
N LYS A 78 -13.02 2.12 7.58
CA LYS A 78 -12.43 2.18 8.93
C LYS A 78 -10.95 1.79 8.94
N GLY A 79 -10.57 0.74 8.18
CA GLY A 79 -9.19 0.31 8.07
C GLY A 79 -8.30 1.32 7.33
N THR A 80 -8.84 2.01 6.33
CA THR A 80 -8.13 3.06 5.59
C THR A 80 -7.91 4.28 6.48
N ALA A 81 -8.95 4.80 7.12
CA ALA A 81 -8.86 5.94 8.03
C ALA A 81 -7.91 5.66 9.21
N SER A 82 -8.00 4.48 9.83
CA SER A 82 -7.08 4.05 10.90
C SER A 82 -5.62 4.03 10.43
N ARG A 83 -5.35 3.57 9.20
CA ARG A 83 -3.98 3.57 8.65
C ARG A 83 -3.44 4.97 8.40
N TYR A 84 -4.27 5.92 7.97
CA TYR A 84 -3.87 7.32 7.86
C TYR A 84 -3.47 7.90 9.23
N MET A 85 -4.29 7.71 10.25
CA MET A 85 -4.00 8.17 11.61
C MET A 85 -2.71 7.55 12.16
N LYS A 86 -2.53 6.22 12.03
CA LYS A 86 -1.31 5.52 12.46
C LYS A 86 -0.04 6.00 11.74
N ARG A 87 -0.14 6.37 10.46
CA ARG A 87 1.00 6.96 9.75
C ARG A 87 1.36 8.32 10.33
N ASN A 88 0.37 9.13 10.65
CA ASN A 88 0.62 10.39 11.31
C ASN A 88 1.28 10.18 12.67
N ASP A 89 0.77 9.27 13.51
CA ASP A 89 1.36 8.95 14.82
C ASP A 89 2.85 8.59 14.70
N ARG A 90 3.23 7.85 13.65
CA ARG A 90 4.56 7.27 13.54
C ARG A 90 5.56 8.14 12.79
N PHE A 91 5.12 8.88 11.79
CA PHE A 91 6.02 9.53 10.83
C PHE A 91 5.91 11.06 10.78
N SER A 92 5.03 11.68 11.59
CA SER A 92 4.95 13.13 11.68
C SER A 92 5.86 13.69 12.76
N ILE A 93 6.16 14.98 12.66
CA ILE A 93 6.90 15.70 13.70
C ILE A 93 6.15 15.56 15.03
N GLY A 94 6.81 14.99 16.03
CA GLY A 94 6.24 14.77 17.36
C GLY A 94 5.02 13.85 17.41
N GLY A 95 4.75 13.06 16.37
CA GLY A 95 3.63 12.10 16.30
C GLY A 95 2.25 12.74 16.15
N ASN A 96 2.16 14.07 16.08
CA ASN A 96 0.88 14.79 15.97
C ASN A 96 1.01 16.13 15.23
N SER A 97 1.52 16.10 14.01
CA SER A 97 1.72 17.25 13.15
C SER A 97 1.20 16.96 11.74
N PRO A 98 0.70 17.96 10.98
CA PRO A 98 0.41 17.77 9.56
C PRO A 98 1.66 17.56 8.71
N ILE A 99 2.88 17.74 9.28
CA ILE A 99 4.15 17.71 8.56
C ILE A 99 4.90 16.41 8.88
N ILE A 100 5.39 15.74 7.84
CA ILE A 100 6.25 14.56 7.96
C ILE A 100 7.57 14.93 8.63
N ALA A 101 8.08 14.08 9.53
CA ALA A 101 9.37 14.30 10.18
C ALA A 101 10.53 14.16 9.17
N ASP A 102 11.60 14.94 9.37
CA ASP A 102 12.69 15.07 8.40
C ASP A 102 13.35 13.73 8.05
N GLU A 103 13.46 12.83 9.02
CA GLU A 103 14.00 11.49 8.86
C GLU A 103 13.19 10.61 7.90
N PHE A 104 11.90 10.91 7.71
CA PHE A 104 11.02 10.14 6.83
C PHE A 104 10.73 10.81 5.48
N ARG A 105 11.22 12.01 5.23
CA ARG A 105 10.95 12.76 3.98
C ARG A 105 11.50 12.09 2.71
N ALA A 106 12.53 11.27 2.85
CA ALA A 106 13.11 10.57 1.72
C ALA A 106 12.31 9.34 1.28
N PHE A 107 11.39 8.87 2.13
CA PHE A 107 10.58 7.68 1.86
C PHE A 107 9.30 8.02 1.09
N ASN A 108 8.90 7.12 0.19
CA ASN A 108 7.63 7.25 -0.52
C ASN A 108 6.46 6.63 0.29
N ARG A 109 5.23 6.93 -0.15
CA ARG A 109 4.00 6.46 0.51
C ARG A 109 3.96 4.94 0.73
N SER A 110 4.43 4.16 -0.24
CA SER A 110 4.39 2.69 -0.18
C SER A 110 5.40 2.13 0.81
N GLN A 111 6.60 2.72 0.88
CA GLN A 111 7.60 2.39 1.89
C GLN A 111 7.07 2.69 3.29
N LEU A 112 6.53 3.90 3.54
CA LEU A 112 5.90 4.25 4.83
C LEU A 112 4.77 3.30 5.21
N GLN A 113 4.04 2.73 4.23
CA GLN A 113 3.01 1.73 4.51
C GLN A 113 3.59 0.44 5.09
N GLU A 114 4.66 -0.08 4.50
CA GLU A 114 5.31 -1.31 5.00
C GLU A 114 6.00 -1.06 6.35
N MET A 115 6.62 0.11 6.51
CA MET A 115 7.30 0.51 7.74
C MET A 115 6.38 0.60 8.97
N LEU A 116 5.06 0.76 8.79
CA LEU A 116 4.09 0.78 9.90
C LEU A 116 4.11 -0.48 10.76
N SER A 117 4.47 -1.60 10.20
CA SER A 117 4.45 -2.92 10.85
C SER A 117 5.82 -3.37 11.38
N LEU A 118 6.86 -2.57 11.18
CA LEU A 118 8.22 -2.87 11.65
C LEU A 118 8.38 -2.48 13.12
N ASP A 119 9.17 -3.24 13.86
CA ASP A 119 9.63 -2.88 15.19
C ASP A 119 10.79 -1.86 15.15
N ALA A 120 11.33 -1.47 16.30
CA ALA A 120 12.38 -0.47 16.38
C ALA A 120 13.72 -0.95 15.78
N GLU A 121 14.06 -2.24 15.94
CA GLU A 121 15.27 -2.82 15.38
C GLU A 121 15.18 -2.89 13.85
N GLN A 122 14.07 -3.39 13.33
CA GLN A 122 13.80 -3.46 11.90
C GLN A 122 13.79 -2.06 11.26
N MET A 123 13.21 -1.08 11.93
CA MET A 123 13.20 0.33 11.47
C MET A 123 14.61 0.90 11.30
N SER A 124 15.53 0.56 12.18
CA SER A 124 16.92 1.04 12.10
C SER A 124 17.67 0.53 10.87
N ALA A 125 17.23 -0.58 10.31
CA ALA A 125 17.81 -1.18 9.11
C ALA A 125 17.24 -0.63 7.80
N VAL A 126 16.15 0.17 7.86
CA VAL A 126 15.47 0.68 6.64
C VAL A 126 16.22 1.89 6.09
N THR A 127 16.48 1.86 4.79
CA THR A 127 17.05 2.99 4.04
C THR A 127 16.11 3.42 2.91
N PRO A 128 16.16 4.70 2.48
CA PRO A 128 15.29 5.21 1.41
C PRO A 128 15.46 4.50 0.05
N ASP A 129 16.61 3.87 -0.17
CA ASP A 129 16.92 3.16 -1.42
C ASP A 129 16.30 1.76 -1.47
N MET A 130 15.85 1.24 -0.33
CA MET A 130 15.19 -0.07 -0.26
C MET A 130 13.89 -0.09 -1.04
N THR A 131 13.66 -1.18 -1.76
CA THR A 131 12.37 -1.45 -2.38
C THR A 131 11.33 -1.82 -1.32
N VAL A 132 10.05 -1.64 -1.66
CA VAL A 132 8.92 -2.08 -0.81
C VAL A 132 9.01 -3.56 -0.44
N ARG A 133 9.55 -4.40 -1.34
CA ARG A 133 9.74 -5.82 -1.12
C ARG A 133 10.80 -6.09 -0.05
N GLU A 134 11.95 -5.44 -0.14
CA GLU A 134 13.02 -5.56 0.85
C GLU A 134 12.57 -5.13 2.24
N ILE A 135 11.86 -3.99 2.34
CA ILE A 135 11.28 -3.52 3.62
C ILE A 135 10.30 -4.56 4.19
N ARG A 136 9.48 -5.19 3.33
CA ARG A 136 8.55 -6.25 3.76
C ARG A 136 9.28 -7.50 4.24
N GLU A 137 10.42 -7.81 3.65
CA GLU A 137 11.24 -8.97 4.04
C GLU A 137 11.88 -8.79 5.42
N LEU A 138 12.18 -7.56 5.86
CA LEU A 138 12.66 -7.28 7.22
C LEU A 138 11.67 -7.75 8.30
N ARG A 139 10.37 -7.81 7.99
CA ARG A 139 9.32 -8.26 8.90
C ARG A 139 9.26 -9.77 9.06
N ARG A 140 9.83 -10.54 8.12
CA ARG A 140 9.81 -12.00 8.22
C ARG A 140 10.65 -12.43 9.41
N PRO A 141 10.15 -13.34 10.26
CA PRO A 141 10.99 -13.98 11.28
C PRO A 141 12.21 -14.58 10.57
N LYS A 142 13.40 -14.38 11.12
CA LYS A 142 14.56 -15.14 10.66
C LYS A 142 14.22 -16.61 10.83
N GLU A 143 14.29 -17.38 9.75
CA GLU A 143 14.12 -18.83 9.82
C GLU A 143 15.20 -19.38 10.76
N ILE A 144 14.80 -19.86 11.93
CA ILE A 144 15.69 -20.56 12.83
C ILE A 144 15.80 -21.97 12.23
N PRO A 145 17.01 -22.40 11.84
CA PRO A 145 17.19 -23.76 11.33
C PRO A 145 16.60 -24.77 12.31
N TYR A 146 15.83 -25.73 11.82
CA TYR A 146 15.09 -26.71 12.60
C TYR A 146 15.95 -27.40 13.69
N PHE A 147 17.22 -27.66 13.39
CA PHE A 147 18.16 -28.32 14.29
C PHE A 147 18.76 -27.40 15.38
N GLU A 148 18.46 -26.10 15.34
CA GLU A 148 18.97 -25.15 16.33
C GLU A 148 17.94 -24.84 17.43
N ILE A 149 16.72 -25.40 17.36
CA ILE A 149 15.69 -25.20 18.38
C ILE A 149 15.86 -26.22 19.51
N PRO A 150 16.36 -25.84 20.70
CA PRO A 150 16.52 -26.75 21.82
C PRO A 150 15.15 -27.31 22.26
N GLY A 151 15.07 -28.65 22.30
CA GLY A 151 13.84 -29.33 22.72
C GLY A 151 12.79 -29.53 21.64
N GLN A 152 13.07 -29.20 20.38
CA GLN A 152 12.21 -29.53 19.28
C GLN A 152 12.30 -31.02 18.97
N LEU A 153 11.17 -31.73 19.13
CA LEU A 153 11.05 -33.13 18.77
C LEU A 153 10.98 -33.27 17.25
N SER A 154 11.72 -34.20 16.70
CA SER A 154 11.64 -34.57 15.28
C SER A 154 10.45 -35.51 15.04
N LEU A 155 9.88 -35.48 13.84
CA LEU A 155 8.83 -36.45 13.47
C LEU A 155 9.33 -37.91 13.59
N SER A 156 10.63 -38.12 13.41
CA SER A 156 11.30 -39.40 13.63
C SER A 156 11.35 -39.87 15.11
N ASP A 157 11.08 -38.94 16.06
CA ASP A 157 10.98 -39.29 17.50
C ASP A 157 9.61 -39.93 17.82
N PHE A 158 8.69 -39.99 16.86
CA PHE A 158 7.34 -40.55 16.95
C PHE A 158 7.14 -41.65 15.88
N PRO A 159 7.85 -42.80 15.98
CA PRO A 159 7.77 -43.83 14.94
C PRO A 159 6.37 -44.46 14.77
N GLU A 160 5.47 -44.26 15.73
CA GLU A 160 4.11 -44.78 15.65
C GLU A 160 3.18 -43.98 14.70
N LEU A 161 3.63 -42.84 14.16
CA LEU A 161 2.81 -42.03 13.25
C LEU A 161 2.93 -42.46 11.78
N ASP A 162 3.95 -43.24 11.42
CA ASP A 162 4.18 -43.70 10.02
C ASP A 162 3.22 -44.83 9.61
N GLU A 163 2.53 -45.51 10.52
CA GLU A 163 1.64 -46.63 10.21
C GLU A 163 0.17 -46.25 10.06
N ALA A 164 -0.23 -44.96 10.33
CA ALA A 164 -1.64 -44.56 10.37
C ALA A 164 -2.23 -44.09 9.04
N GLU A 165 -1.47 -43.92 7.97
CA GLU A 165 -1.98 -43.35 6.72
C GLU A 165 -2.33 -44.33 5.59
N THR A 166 -2.33 -45.64 5.81
CA THR A 166 -2.72 -46.60 4.79
C THR A 166 -4.15 -47.14 4.88
N GLY A 167 -5.03 -46.52 5.66
CA GLY A 167 -6.40 -47.00 5.96
C GLY A 167 -7.54 -46.04 5.71
N ALA A 168 -7.43 -45.06 4.79
CA ALA A 168 -8.57 -44.21 4.41
C ALA A 168 -9.39 -44.86 3.30
N SER A 169 -10.33 -45.72 3.71
CA SER A 169 -11.41 -46.25 2.87
C SER A 169 -12.31 -45.11 2.39
N ALA A 170 -12.64 -45.16 1.10
CA ALA A 170 -13.57 -44.30 0.43
C ALA A 170 -14.92 -44.18 1.14
N VAL A 171 -15.33 -43.03 1.56
CA VAL A 171 -16.68 -42.71 2.01
C VAL A 171 -17.46 -42.23 0.78
N GLU A 172 -18.31 -43.07 0.28
CA GLU A 172 -19.27 -42.87 -0.78
C GLU A 172 -20.30 -41.80 -0.35
N ASN A 173 -20.34 -40.68 -1.02
CA ASN A 173 -21.20 -39.55 -0.72
C ASN A 173 -22.54 -39.75 -1.44
N SER A 174 -23.52 -40.39 -0.77
CA SER A 174 -24.89 -40.53 -1.26
C SER A 174 -25.68 -39.28 -0.85
N ALA A 175 -26.04 -38.45 -1.83
CA ALA A 175 -26.97 -37.34 -1.66
C ALA A 175 -28.41 -37.82 -1.43
N PRO A 176 -29.21 -37.23 -0.53
CA PRO A 176 -30.63 -37.52 -0.41
C PRO A 176 -31.44 -36.77 -1.46
N THR A 177 -32.22 -37.52 -2.22
CA THR A 177 -33.23 -37.05 -3.20
C THR A 177 -34.46 -36.56 -2.41
N GLU A 178 -34.72 -35.26 -2.40
CA GLU A 178 -36.02 -34.76 -1.93
C GLU A 178 -37.11 -34.91 -2.99
N THR A 179 -38.12 -35.68 -2.65
CA THR A 179 -39.36 -35.84 -3.42
C THR A 179 -40.36 -34.76 -3.00
N VAL A 180 -40.63 -33.81 -3.91
CA VAL A 180 -41.72 -32.85 -3.75
C VAL A 180 -43.01 -33.53 -4.12
N THR A 181 -43.99 -33.67 -3.20
CA THR A 181 -45.36 -34.06 -3.48
C THR A 181 -46.26 -32.85 -3.23
N SER A 182 -46.90 -32.40 -4.32
CA SER A 182 -48.00 -31.44 -4.31
C SER A 182 -49.30 -32.09 -3.77
N THR A 183 -49.98 -31.33 -2.89
CA THR A 183 -51.49 -31.30 -2.87
C THR A 183 -51.89 -29.95 -2.30
#